data_2f8756c25db25d5d53f0d2e4a8862d21
#
_entry.id   2f8756c25db25d5d53f0d2e4a8862d21
#
_cell.length_a   1.000
_cell.length_b   1.000
_cell.length_c   1.000
_cell.angle_alpha   90.00
_cell.angle_beta   90.00
_cell.angle_gamma   90.00
#
_symmetry.space_group_name_H-M   'P 1'
#
loop_
_entity.id
_entity.type
_entity.pdbx_description
1 polymer ?
#
loop_
_entity_poly.entity_id
_entity_poly.type
_entity_poly.pdbx_seq_one_letter_code
_entity_poly.pdbx_strand_id
1 'polypeptide(L)'
;MSRVVKNILHLIGSDFYGGPEKQIIEHLKILDKEKYSGHVASFFEGNKTANEILDVAEQAGIQNHGIRMRNPLDFRAISQLKHLIKSYDIDLICAHGYKSAVLSWIVSKALRIPAIAFSHGYTTENFKVAVYEWLERRALEHLDGVITVSAAQKTRLDNFKVKYRKCWVVHNATAVKPRLPEANLKSRESVCKEFSIAADKKLAVIAGRLSPEKAHTILLDAVKMLGDKLDDTVILICGDGSSRGMLEEKVKTLGLSDRCIFTGFRRDMETFYQAMDFMILSSLTEGLPLVVLEAMANAKPVVSTAVGGVPEVIEDGVNGYLVQPNDAKSLASGIERAISDFARFETLGTNAYSLIKEKFSFTIHAEKIQNIYSEVLDNRT
;
A
#
# COMPACT_ATOMS: atom_id res chain seq x y z
N MET A 1 -36.73 -10.59 -13.15
CA MET A 1 -35.58 -11.49 -12.92
C MET A 1 -34.43 -10.67 -12.41
N SER A 2 -33.87 -10.94 -11.23
CA SER A 2 -32.67 -10.28 -10.77
C SER A 2 -31.53 -10.65 -11.71
N ARG A 3 -30.73 -9.65 -12.12
CA ARG A 3 -29.54 -9.83 -12.96
C ARG A 3 -28.57 -10.77 -12.24
N VAL A 4 -28.09 -11.79 -12.92
CA VAL A 4 -27.24 -12.83 -12.33
C VAL A 4 -25.89 -12.24 -11.93
N VAL A 5 -25.28 -11.42 -12.78
CA VAL A 5 -23.98 -10.80 -12.53
C VAL A 5 -24.13 -9.37 -12.02
N LYS A 6 -23.48 -9.03 -10.91
CA LYS A 6 -23.49 -7.71 -10.27
C LYS A 6 -22.30 -6.85 -10.72
N ASN A 7 -22.54 -5.60 -11.10
CA ASN A 7 -21.49 -4.66 -11.51
C ASN A 7 -20.99 -3.86 -10.32
N ILE A 8 -19.71 -3.98 -10.04
CA ILE A 8 -19.02 -3.33 -8.91
C ILE A 8 -18.10 -2.25 -9.45
N LEU A 9 -18.27 -1.00 -9.01
CA LEU A 9 -17.45 0.13 -9.42
C LEU A 9 -16.46 0.51 -8.32
N HIS A 10 -15.18 0.38 -8.58
CA HIS A 10 -14.12 0.96 -7.75
C HIS A 10 -13.81 2.38 -8.24
N LEU A 11 -14.05 3.37 -7.39
CA LEU A 11 -13.79 4.79 -7.67
C LEU A 11 -12.60 5.27 -6.86
N ILE A 12 -11.54 5.74 -7.54
CA ILE A 12 -10.31 6.22 -6.91
C ILE A 12 -9.89 7.59 -7.43
N GLY A 13 -9.36 8.43 -6.54
CA GLY A 13 -8.93 9.79 -6.85
C GLY A 13 -7.46 9.94 -7.26
N SER A 14 -6.84 8.90 -7.76
CA SER A 14 -5.42 8.87 -8.14
C SER A 14 -5.25 8.78 -9.65
N ASP A 15 -4.23 9.43 -10.18
CA ASP A 15 -3.75 9.29 -11.57
C ASP A 15 -2.42 8.53 -11.66
N PHE A 16 -1.89 8.09 -10.52
CA PHE A 16 -0.67 7.32 -10.35
C PHE A 16 -1.00 5.86 -10.04
N TYR A 17 -0.08 4.92 -10.35
CA TYR A 17 -0.24 3.50 -10.01
C TYR A 17 0.66 3.14 -8.82
N GLY A 18 0.10 3.22 -7.62
CA GLY A 18 0.75 2.92 -6.35
C GLY A 18 0.12 1.74 -5.61
N GLY A 19 0.21 1.78 -4.29
CA GLY A 19 -0.28 0.70 -3.42
C GLY A 19 -1.78 0.45 -3.50
N PRO A 20 -2.63 1.44 -3.23
CA PRO A 20 -4.09 1.27 -3.30
C PRO A 20 -4.58 0.85 -4.69
N GLU A 21 -4.01 1.44 -5.74
CA GLU A 21 -4.34 1.14 -7.13
C GLU A 21 -4.01 -0.32 -7.49
N LYS A 22 -2.85 -0.80 -7.02
CA LYS A 22 -2.45 -2.20 -7.17
C LYS A 22 -3.43 -3.14 -6.48
N GLN A 23 -3.90 -2.79 -5.27
CA GLN A 23 -4.91 -3.60 -4.56
C GLN A 23 -6.21 -3.72 -5.38
N ILE A 24 -6.69 -2.62 -5.97
CA ILE A 24 -7.90 -2.61 -6.80
C ILE A 24 -7.72 -3.52 -8.02
N ILE A 25 -6.67 -3.29 -8.80
CA ILE A 25 -6.45 -4.03 -10.04
C ILE A 25 -6.26 -5.53 -9.79
N GLU A 26 -5.43 -5.90 -8.81
CA GLU A 26 -5.21 -7.32 -8.50
C GLU A 26 -6.47 -8.00 -7.95
N HIS A 27 -7.27 -7.31 -7.15
CA HIS A 27 -8.58 -7.80 -6.72
C HIS A 27 -9.52 -8.03 -7.91
N LEU A 28 -9.62 -7.07 -8.83
CA LEU A 28 -10.51 -7.17 -9.99
C LEU A 28 -10.11 -8.27 -11.00
N LYS A 29 -8.81 -8.58 -11.09
CA LYS A 29 -8.32 -9.70 -11.93
C LYS A 29 -8.84 -11.08 -11.48
N ILE A 30 -9.02 -11.26 -10.17
CA ILE A 30 -9.40 -12.56 -9.56
C ILE A 30 -10.84 -12.59 -9.05
N LEU A 31 -11.62 -11.60 -9.43
CA LEU A 31 -13.04 -11.53 -9.11
C LEU A 31 -13.79 -12.74 -9.71
N ASP A 32 -14.73 -13.30 -8.96
CA ASP A 32 -15.63 -14.35 -9.46
C ASP A 32 -16.54 -13.79 -10.57
N LYS A 33 -16.18 -14.05 -11.82
CA LYS A 33 -16.85 -13.51 -13.01
C LYS A 33 -18.26 -14.06 -13.24
N GLU A 34 -18.64 -15.14 -12.58
CA GLU A 34 -20.00 -15.65 -12.60
C GLU A 34 -20.95 -14.81 -11.74
N LYS A 35 -20.39 -14.14 -10.70
CA LYS A 35 -21.16 -13.32 -9.76
C LYS A 35 -20.95 -11.82 -9.96
N TYR A 36 -19.75 -11.40 -10.35
CA TYR A 36 -19.37 -10.00 -10.36
C TYR A 36 -18.69 -9.58 -11.66
N SER A 37 -18.98 -8.36 -12.12
CA SER A 37 -18.24 -7.66 -13.16
C SER A 37 -17.59 -6.42 -12.53
N GLY A 38 -16.27 -6.33 -12.62
CA GLY A 38 -15.49 -5.25 -12.01
C GLY A 38 -15.27 -4.08 -12.95
N HIS A 39 -15.50 -2.87 -12.45
CA HIS A 39 -15.24 -1.61 -13.13
C HIS A 39 -14.31 -0.76 -12.27
N VAL A 40 -13.40 -0.01 -12.89
CA VAL A 40 -12.59 1.01 -12.21
C VAL A 40 -12.84 2.37 -12.84
N ALA A 41 -12.99 3.40 -12.01
CA ALA A 41 -13.06 4.79 -12.47
C ALA A 41 -12.05 5.67 -11.73
N SER A 42 -11.44 6.60 -12.47
CA SER A 42 -10.55 7.60 -11.92
C SER A 42 -10.75 8.96 -12.56
N PHE A 43 -10.07 9.99 -12.03
CA PHE A 43 -10.30 11.37 -12.44
C PHE A 43 -9.15 11.90 -13.29
N PHE A 44 -9.52 12.64 -14.36
CA PHE A 44 -8.61 13.49 -15.10
C PHE A 44 -8.79 14.93 -14.63
N GLU A 45 -7.81 15.49 -13.93
CA GLU A 45 -7.84 16.87 -13.41
C GLU A 45 -7.18 17.85 -14.38
N GLY A 46 -7.86 18.97 -14.65
CA GLY A 46 -7.38 19.99 -15.56
C GLY A 46 -7.18 19.47 -16.98
N ASN A 47 -5.99 19.65 -17.51
CA ASN A 47 -5.62 19.22 -18.87
C ASN A 47 -4.89 17.87 -18.92
N LYS A 48 -4.87 17.10 -17.82
CA LYS A 48 -4.24 15.78 -17.81
C LYS A 48 -4.93 14.84 -18.79
N THR A 49 -4.13 14.09 -19.55
CA THR A 49 -4.58 13.09 -20.53
C THR A 49 -4.13 11.69 -20.20
N ALA A 50 -3.14 11.53 -19.31
CA ALA A 50 -2.64 10.26 -18.83
C ALA A 50 -3.20 9.93 -17.44
N ASN A 51 -3.50 8.66 -17.20
CA ASN A 51 -3.94 8.14 -15.91
C ASN A 51 -3.48 6.68 -15.79
N GLU A 52 -2.40 6.46 -15.04
CA GLU A 52 -1.72 5.15 -14.98
C GLU A 52 -2.63 4.01 -14.52
N ILE A 53 -3.55 4.23 -13.59
CA ILE A 53 -4.45 3.14 -13.15
C ILE A 53 -5.42 2.73 -14.26
N LEU A 54 -5.92 3.67 -15.07
CA LEU A 54 -6.80 3.35 -16.19
C LEU A 54 -6.04 2.61 -17.29
N ASP A 55 -4.79 3.01 -17.57
CA ASP A 55 -3.93 2.34 -18.55
C ASP A 55 -3.63 0.90 -18.12
N VAL A 56 -3.33 0.67 -16.83
CA VAL A 56 -3.09 -0.68 -16.28
C VAL A 56 -4.37 -1.51 -16.26
N ALA A 57 -5.53 -0.90 -15.98
CA ALA A 57 -6.83 -1.57 -16.04
C ALA A 57 -7.15 -2.04 -17.46
N GLU A 58 -6.90 -1.19 -18.47
CA GLU A 58 -7.10 -1.54 -19.88
C GLU A 58 -6.23 -2.72 -20.30
N GLN A 59 -4.93 -2.69 -19.96
CA GLN A 59 -4.00 -3.79 -20.20
C GLN A 59 -4.42 -5.10 -19.51
N ALA A 60 -5.10 -4.99 -18.37
CA ALA A 60 -5.63 -6.13 -17.61
C ALA A 60 -7.01 -6.62 -18.11
N GLY A 61 -7.59 -5.98 -19.14
CA GLY A 61 -8.93 -6.29 -19.63
C GLY A 61 -10.06 -5.93 -18.66
N ILE A 62 -9.81 -4.99 -17.74
CA ILE A 62 -10.79 -4.50 -16.77
C ILE A 62 -11.54 -3.30 -17.36
N GLN A 63 -12.86 -3.26 -17.20
CA GLN A 63 -13.67 -2.12 -17.61
C GLN A 63 -13.21 -0.87 -16.87
N ASN A 64 -12.83 0.19 -17.62
CA ASN A 64 -12.26 1.39 -17.02
C ASN A 64 -12.95 2.66 -17.54
N HIS A 65 -12.99 3.70 -16.69
CA HIS A 65 -13.76 4.90 -16.97
C HIS A 65 -13.03 6.15 -16.46
N GLY A 66 -12.87 7.13 -17.32
CA GLY A 66 -12.29 8.43 -16.98
C GLY A 66 -13.37 9.47 -16.67
N ILE A 67 -13.28 10.11 -15.51
CA ILE A 67 -14.16 11.23 -15.11
C ILE A 67 -13.37 12.52 -15.22
N ARG A 68 -13.80 13.45 -16.09
CA ARG A 68 -13.11 14.73 -16.31
C ARG A 68 -13.52 15.78 -15.30
N MET A 69 -12.54 16.43 -14.68
CA MET A 69 -12.72 17.52 -13.71
C MET A 69 -11.84 18.71 -14.10
N ARG A 70 -12.40 19.93 -14.10
CA ARG A 70 -11.58 21.16 -14.30
C ARG A 70 -10.77 21.53 -13.06
N ASN A 71 -11.33 21.28 -11.89
CA ASN A 71 -10.73 21.53 -10.59
C ASN A 71 -11.28 20.52 -9.55
N PRO A 72 -10.70 20.41 -8.35
CA PRO A 72 -11.13 19.46 -7.33
C PRO A 72 -12.59 19.56 -6.86
N LEU A 73 -13.24 20.71 -7.09
CA LEU A 73 -14.64 20.97 -6.71
C LEU A 73 -15.59 21.01 -7.92
N ASP A 74 -15.23 20.37 -9.03
CA ASP A 74 -16.05 20.35 -10.24
C ASP A 74 -17.28 19.45 -10.09
N PHE A 75 -18.43 20.06 -9.83
CA PHE A 75 -19.72 19.37 -9.67
C PHE A 75 -20.17 18.56 -10.91
N ARG A 76 -19.58 18.81 -12.08
CA ARG A 76 -19.86 18.01 -13.28
C ARG A 76 -19.43 16.55 -13.13
N ALA A 77 -18.46 16.26 -12.22
CA ALA A 77 -18.10 14.90 -11.87
C ALA A 77 -19.28 14.10 -11.32
N ILE A 78 -20.20 14.75 -10.58
CA ILE A 78 -21.43 14.11 -10.06
C ILE A 78 -22.33 13.66 -11.22
N SER A 79 -22.50 14.52 -12.24
CA SER A 79 -23.32 14.18 -13.41
C SER A 79 -22.70 13.07 -14.24
N GLN A 80 -21.37 13.12 -14.46
CA GLN A 80 -20.63 12.06 -15.17
C GLN A 80 -20.72 10.74 -14.44
N LEU A 81 -20.51 10.73 -13.10
CA LEU A 81 -20.60 9.54 -12.29
C LEU A 81 -22.03 8.95 -12.29
N LYS A 82 -23.06 9.78 -12.19
CA LYS A 82 -24.45 9.33 -12.32
C LYS A 82 -24.75 8.71 -13.70
N HIS A 83 -24.21 9.30 -14.76
CA HIS A 83 -24.35 8.75 -16.11
C HIS A 83 -23.66 7.41 -16.24
N LEU A 84 -22.40 7.29 -15.80
CA LEU A 84 -21.62 6.06 -15.77
C LEU A 84 -22.39 4.94 -15.05
N ILE A 85 -22.86 5.21 -13.84
CA ILE A 85 -23.59 4.24 -13.01
C ILE A 85 -24.83 3.71 -13.75
N LYS A 86 -25.58 4.59 -14.40
CA LYS A 86 -26.78 4.20 -15.16
C LYS A 86 -26.43 3.45 -16.44
N SER A 87 -25.38 3.87 -17.17
CA SER A 87 -25.01 3.28 -18.46
C SER A 87 -24.43 1.89 -18.33
N TYR A 88 -23.80 1.59 -17.19
CA TYR A 88 -23.19 0.28 -16.91
C TYR A 88 -23.94 -0.50 -15.82
N ASP A 89 -25.14 -0.05 -15.45
CA ASP A 89 -25.98 -0.68 -14.43
C ASP A 89 -25.17 -1.04 -13.15
N ILE A 90 -24.41 -0.10 -12.61
CA ILE A 90 -23.59 -0.34 -11.43
C ILE A 90 -24.49 -0.65 -10.21
N ASP A 91 -24.23 -1.78 -9.57
CA ASP A 91 -24.96 -2.26 -8.40
C ASP A 91 -24.36 -1.79 -7.07
N LEU A 92 -23.03 -1.56 -7.02
CA LEU A 92 -22.28 -1.15 -5.80
C LEU A 92 -21.12 -0.23 -6.15
N ILE A 93 -20.91 0.84 -5.35
CA ILE A 93 -19.73 1.70 -5.44
C ILE A 93 -18.78 1.37 -4.29
N CYS A 94 -17.50 1.16 -4.63
CA CYS A 94 -16.38 1.02 -3.72
C CYS A 94 -15.49 2.26 -3.82
N ALA A 95 -15.55 3.15 -2.84
CA ALA A 95 -14.84 4.40 -2.85
C ALA A 95 -13.45 4.29 -2.19
N HIS A 96 -12.41 4.84 -2.84
CA HIS A 96 -11.04 4.86 -2.32
C HIS A 96 -10.56 6.30 -2.17
N GLY A 97 -10.34 6.72 -0.91
CA GLY A 97 -9.89 8.04 -0.52
C GLY A 97 -11.01 9.11 -0.53
N TYR A 98 -10.67 10.29 -0.01
CA TYR A 98 -11.63 11.33 0.38
C TYR A 98 -12.55 11.81 -0.75
N LYS A 99 -11.99 12.08 -1.94
CA LYS A 99 -12.75 12.59 -3.10
C LYS A 99 -13.79 11.57 -3.54
N SER A 100 -13.37 10.32 -3.68
CA SER A 100 -14.22 9.20 -4.07
C SER A 100 -15.31 8.95 -3.03
N ALA A 101 -14.99 9.02 -1.74
CA ALA A 101 -15.96 8.83 -0.65
C ALA A 101 -17.05 9.90 -0.66
N VAL A 102 -16.67 11.18 -0.81
CA VAL A 102 -17.64 12.29 -0.88
C VAL A 102 -18.55 12.19 -2.11
N LEU A 103 -17.98 11.93 -3.28
CA LEU A 103 -18.77 11.79 -4.51
C LEU A 103 -19.69 10.56 -4.45
N SER A 104 -19.20 9.44 -3.92
CA SER A 104 -19.99 8.24 -3.72
C SER A 104 -21.14 8.46 -2.76
N TRP A 105 -20.94 9.18 -1.66
CA TRP A 105 -22.01 9.56 -0.75
C TRP A 105 -23.12 10.36 -1.45
N ILE A 106 -22.76 11.41 -2.22
CA ILE A 106 -23.74 12.25 -2.93
C ILE A 106 -24.52 11.43 -3.96
N VAL A 107 -23.82 10.61 -4.73
CA VAL A 107 -24.42 9.87 -5.85
C VAL A 107 -25.22 8.66 -5.36
N SER A 108 -24.74 7.93 -4.36
CA SER A 108 -25.43 6.79 -3.76
C SER A 108 -26.79 7.18 -3.19
N LYS A 109 -26.85 8.34 -2.49
CA LYS A 109 -28.14 8.90 -2.02
C LYS A 109 -29.08 9.24 -3.17
N ALA A 110 -28.54 9.90 -4.21
CA ALA A 110 -29.38 10.37 -5.34
C ALA A 110 -29.94 9.22 -6.20
N LEU A 111 -29.18 8.14 -6.37
CA LEU A 111 -29.55 6.98 -7.19
C LEU A 111 -30.08 5.80 -6.37
N ARG A 112 -30.01 5.87 -5.04
CA ARG A 112 -30.41 4.81 -4.11
C ARG A 112 -29.66 3.50 -4.31
N ILE A 113 -28.37 3.57 -4.69
CA ILE A 113 -27.49 2.41 -4.80
C ILE A 113 -26.57 2.32 -3.59
N PRO A 114 -26.14 1.11 -3.17
CA PRO A 114 -25.20 0.94 -2.07
C PRO A 114 -23.83 1.52 -2.41
N ALA A 115 -23.15 2.01 -1.37
CA ALA A 115 -21.77 2.46 -1.48
C ALA A 115 -21.00 2.16 -0.18
N ILE A 116 -19.81 1.62 -0.34
CA ILE A 116 -18.85 1.37 0.76
C ILE A 116 -17.55 2.11 0.48
N ALA A 117 -16.76 2.37 1.53
CA ALA A 117 -15.46 2.99 1.37
C ALA A 117 -14.32 2.13 1.89
N PHE A 118 -13.15 2.29 1.29
CA PHE A 118 -11.89 1.71 1.76
C PHE A 118 -11.04 2.80 2.42
N SER A 119 -10.69 2.61 3.69
CA SER A 119 -9.83 3.50 4.45
C SER A 119 -8.42 2.93 4.50
N HIS A 120 -7.51 3.53 3.71
CA HIS A 120 -6.14 3.05 3.53
C HIS A 120 -5.14 3.60 4.57
N GLY A 121 -5.53 4.57 5.38
CA GLY A 121 -4.70 5.24 6.38
C GLY A 121 -4.74 6.75 6.25
N TYR A 122 -4.22 7.44 7.27
CA TYR A 122 -4.14 8.90 7.33
C TYR A 122 -2.70 9.30 7.64
N THR A 123 -2.19 10.30 6.92
CA THR A 123 -0.82 10.80 7.09
C THR A 123 -0.76 12.12 7.84
N THR A 124 -1.81 12.92 7.75
CA THR A 124 -1.93 14.25 8.40
C THR A 124 -0.72 15.16 8.15
N GLU A 125 -0.15 15.07 6.94
CA GLU A 125 1.12 15.74 6.57
C GLU A 125 1.05 17.27 6.66
N ASN A 126 -0.13 17.85 6.38
CA ASN A 126 -0.34 19.30 6.39
C ASN A 126 -1.83 19.63 6.56
N PHE A 127 -2.13 20.92 6.76
CA PHE A 127 -3.50 21.41 6.99
C PHE A 127 -4.47 21.02 5.86
N LYS A 128 -4.03 21.07 4.60
CA LYS A 128 -4.86 20.68 3.44
C LYS A 128 -5.24 19.20 3.49
N VAL A 129 -4.29 18.34 3.80
CA VAL A 129 -4.51 16.89 3.97
C VAL A 129 -5.45 16.64 5.16
N ALA A 130 -5.27 17.34 6.28
CA ALA A 130 -6.16 17.22 7.45
C ALA A 130 -7.62 17.57 7.13
N VAL A 131 -7.87 18.60 6.28
CA VAL A 131 -9.21 18.95 5.80
C VAL A 131 -9.79 17.82 4.93
N TYR A 132 -8.99 17.24 4.03
CA TYR A 132 -9.44 16.15 3.17
C TYR A 132 -9.76 14.88 3.98
N GLU A 133 -8.95 14.54 4.97
CA GLU A 133 -9.21 13.44 5.90
C GLU A 133 -10.47 13.70 6.73
N TRP A 134 -10.73 14.94 7.13
CA TRP A 134 -11.96 15.31 7.82
C TRP A 134 -13.20 15.14 6.91
N LEU A 135 -13.12 15.56 5.65
CA LEU A 135 -14.19 15.36 4.67
C LEU A 135 -14.45 13.88 4.41
N GLU A 136 -13.39 13.06 4.31
CA GLU A 136 -13.52 11.62 4.19
C GLU A 136 -14.29 11.04 5.37
N ARG A 137 -13.85 11.32 6.60
CA ARG A 137 -14.52 10.82 7.82
C ARG A 137 -16.01 11.19 7.85
N ARG A 138 -16.37 12.41 7.39
CA ARG A 138 -17.78 12.79 7.27
C ARG A 138 -18.53 12.00 6.20
N ALA A 139 -17.91 11.71 5.07
CA ALA A 139 -18.53 10.88 4.04
C ALA A 139 -18.73 9.43 4.54
N LEU A 140 -17.75 8.85 5.27
CA LEU A 140 -17.85 7.50 5.83
C LEU A 140 -19.09 7.30 6.71
N GLU A 141 -19.55 8.32 7.44
CA GLU A 141 -20.75 8.26 8.29
C GLU A 141 -22.05 8.05 7.51
N HIS A 142 -22.02 8.29 6.19
CA HIS A 142 -23.20 8.27 5.33
C HIS A 142 -23.21 7.11 4.31
N LEU A 143 -22.12 6.36 4.24
CA LEU A 143 -22.02 5.18 3.38
C LEU A 143 -22.58 3.93 4.09
N ASP A 144 -22.79 2.86 3.36
CA ASP A 144 -23.34 1.61 3.90
C ASP A 144 -22.33 0.84 4.76
N GLY A 145 -21.03 1.11 4.58
CA GLY A 145 -19.98 0.60 5.43
C GLY A 145 -18.59 1.06 5.05
N VAL A 146 -17.63 0.69 5.87
CA VAL A 146 -16.22 1.02 5.72
C VAL A 146 -15.38 -0.25 5.82
N ILE A 147 -14.46 -0.43 4.89
CA ILE A 147 -13.41 -1.46 4.95
C ILE A 147 -12.12 -0.77 5.37
N THR A 148 -11.52 -1.20 6.48
CA THR A 148 -10.20 -0.74 6.92
C THR A 148 -9.14 -1.78 6.60
N VAL A 149 -7.95 -1.32 6.23
CA VAL A 149 -6.83 -2.20 5.82
C VAL A 149 -6.09 -2.83 7.00
N SER A 150 -6.45 -2.48 8.23
CA SER A 150 -5.90 -3.04 9.47
C SER A 150 -6.84 -2.78 10.65
N ALA A 151 -6.71 -3.56 11.72
CA ALA A 151 -7.42 -3.30 12.98
C ALA A 151 -6.95 -1.98 13.61
N ALA A 152 -5.67 -1.65 13.48
CA ALA A 152 -5.14 -0.36 13.91
C ALA A 152 -5.82 0.82 13.21
N GLN A 153 -6.10 0.72 11.89
CA GLN A 153 -6.83 1.75 11.17
C GLN A 153 -8.29 1.85 11.63
N LYS A 154 -8.94 0.71 11.93
CA LYS A 154 -10.27 0.72 12.55
C LYS A 154 -10.25 1.44 13.89
N THR A 155 -9.33 1.09 14.79
CA THR A 155 -9.14 1.77 16.08
C THR A 155 -8.92 3.27 15.91
N ARG A 156 -8.18 3.68 14.90
CA ARG A 156 -7.97 5.10 14.57
C ARG A 156 -9.27 5.82 14.19
N LEU A 157 -10.14 5.18 13.39
CA LEU A 157 -11.47 5.72 13.06
C LEU A 157 -12.35 5.80 14.31
N ASP A 158 -12.31 4.79 15.18
CA ASP A 158 -13.04 4.77 16.44
C ASP A 158 -12.59 5.92 17.37
N ASN A 159 -11.28 6.19 17.46
CA ASN A 159 -10.71 7.31 18.19
C ASN A 159 -11.15 8.68 17.63
N PHE A 160 -11.33 8.80 16.31
CA PHE A 160 -11.93 9.97 15.68
C PHE A 160 -13.46 10.03 15.86
N LYS A 161 -14.07 9.06 16.55
CA LYS A 161 -15.52 8.95 16.77
C LYS A 161 -16.34 8.96 15.47
N VAL A 162 -15.83 8.34 14.41
CA VAL A 162 -16.53 8.19 13.15
C VAL A 162 -17.71 7.24 13.32
N LYS A 163 -18.92 7.71 13.00
CA LYS A 163 -20.16 6.92 13.13
C LYS A 163 -20.46 6.18 11.83
N TYR A 164 -19.75 5.10 11.56
CA TYR A 164 -20.04 4.25 10.40
C TYR A 164 -21.17 3.25 10.72
N ARG A 165 -21.95 2.83 9.71
CA ARG A 165 -23.01 1.82 9.87
C ARG A 165 -22.44 0.43 10.14
N LYS A 166 -21.39 0.05 9.38
CA LYS A 166 -20.65 -1.20 9.53
C LYS A 166 -19.18 -0.97 9.19
N CYS A 167 -18.31 -1.71 9.86
CA CYS A 167 -16.88 -1.67 9.58
C CYS A 167 -16.32 -3.09 9.52
N TRP A 168 -15.65 -3.41 8.42
CA TRP A 168 -14.91 -4.66 8.24
C TRP A 168 -13.42 -4.37 8.23
N VAL A 169 -12.63 -5.30 8.76
CA VAL A 169 -11.18 -5.28 8.64
C VAL A 169 -10.79 -6.27 7.56
N VAL A 170 -10.27 -5.77 6.45
CA VAL A 170 -9.72 -6.58 5.36
C VAL A 170 -8.32 -6.07 5.06
N HIS A 171 -7.33 -6.84 5.48
CA HIS A 171 -5.94 -6.48 5.27
C HIS A 171 -5.60 -6.36 3.78
N ASN A 172 -4.67 -5.47 3.46
CA ASN A 172 -4.02 -5.46 2.16
C ASN A 172 -3.40 -6.83 1.86
N ALA A 173 -3.26 -7.15 0.58
CA ALA A 173 -2.72 -8.42 0.12
C ALA A 173 -1.55 -8.24 -0.83
N THR A 174 -0.81 -9.31 -1.04
CA THR A 174 0.23 -9.37 -2.07
C THR A 174 0.18 -10.68 -2.85
N ALA A 175 0.82 -10.69 -4.02
CA ALA A 175 0.99 -11.90 -4.80
C ALA A 175 1.98 -12.82 -4.10
N VAL A 176 1.61 -14.10 -3.99
CA VAL A 176 2.48 -15.14 -3.44
C VAL A 176 2.96 -16.01 -4.58
N LYS A 177 4.25 -15.97 -4.85
CA LYS A 177 4.90 -16.74 -5.90
C LYS A 177 5.70 -17.89 -5.30
N PRO A 178 5.93 -18.97 -6.06
CA PRO A 178 6.87 -20.01 -5.64
C PRO A 178 8.26 -19.41 -5.41
N ARG A 179 8.94 -19.87 -4.36
CA ARG A 179 10.34 -19.47 -4.09
C ARG A 179 11.26 -20.14 -5.10
N LEU A 180 11.99 -19.33 -5.86
CA LEU A 180 12.94 -19.80 -6.87
C LEU A 180 14.36 -19.30 -6.51
N PRO A 181 15.21 -20.10 -5.88
CA PRO A 181 16.56 -19.70 -5.48
C PRO A 181 17.39 -19.12 -6.64
N GLU A 182 17.28 -19.70 -7.83
CA GLU A 182 17.98 -19.22 -9.03
C GLU A 182 17.55 -17.81 -9.45
N ALA A 183 16.26 -17.48 -9.28
CA ALA A 183 15.77 -16.12 -9.56
C ALA A 183 16.37 -15.11 -8.57
N ASN A 184 16.50 -15.48 -7.30
CA ASN A 184 17.12 -14.63 -6.29
C ASN A 184 18.59 -14.34 -6.61
N LEU A 185 19.35 -15.36 -7.03
CA LEU A 185 20.76 -15.19 -7.44
C LEU A 185 20.91 -14.25 -8.63
N LYS A 186 20.13 -14.46 -9.70
CA LYS A 186 20.15 -13.58 -10.89
C LYS A 186 19.77 -12.13 -10.55
N SER A 187 18.75 -11.95 -9.72
CA SER A 187 18.31 -10.64 -9.27
C SER A 187 19.41 -9.95 -8.45
N ARG A 188 20.09 -10.70 -7.55
CA ARG A 188 21.19 -10.19 -6.75
C ARG A 188 22.38 -9.77 -7.63
N GLU A 189 22.79 -10.61 -8.58
CA GLU A 189 23.85 -10.28 -9.53
C GLU A 189 23.53 -9.01 -10.33
N SER A 190 22.29 -8.89 -10.81
CA SER A 190 21.83 -7.70 -11.54
C SER A 190 21.92 -6.43 -10.70
N VAL A 191 21.38 -6.46 -9.46
CA VAL A 191 21.38 -5.30 -8.55
C VAL A 191 22.83 -4.94 -8.15
N CYS A 192 23.64 -5.92 -7.77
CA CYS A 192 25.04 -5.67 -7.41
C CYS A 192 25.82 -5.04 -8.57
N LYS A 193 25.61 -5.52 -9.79
CA LYS A 193 26.24 -4.96 -11.00
C LYS A 193 25.76 -3.53 -11.27
N GLU A 194 24.46 -3.27 -11.20
CA GLU A 194 23.88 -1.95 -11.47
C GLU A 194 24.44 -0.87 -10.55
N PHE A 195 24.59 -1.19 -9.26
CA PHE A 195 25.05 -0.26 -8.24
C PHE A 195 26.52 -0.42 -7.83
N SER A 196 27.29 -1.23 -8.56
CA SER A 196 28.71 -1.49 -8.27
C SER A 196 28.97 -1.97 -6.84
N ILE A 197 28.10 -2.85 -6.33
CA ILE A 197 28.19 -3.41 -4.98
C ILE A 197 28.94 -4.75 -5.04
N ALA A 198 29.89 -4.96 -4.13
CA ALA A 198 30.60 -6.22 -4.04
C ALA A 198 29.63 -7.37 -3.65
N ALA A 199 29.80 -8.56 -4.25
CA ALA A 199 28.86 -9.67 -4.15
C ALA A 199 28.72 -10.26 -2.73
N ASP A 200 29.72 -10.07 -1.90
CA ASP A 200 29.80 -10.50 -0.50
C ASP A 200 29.06 -9.57 0.47
N LYS A 201 28.70 -8.36 0.04
CA LYS A 201 27.96 -7.40 0.88
C LYS A 201 26.53 -7.88 1.14
N LYS A 202 26.04 -7.67 2.35
CA LYS A 202 24.60 -7.79 2.66
C LYS A 202 23.82 -6.63 2.05
N LEU A 203 22.63 -6.91 1.52
CA LEU A 203 21.75 -5.91 0.93
C LEU A 203 20.52 -5.70 1.81
N ALA A 204 20.40 -4.52 2.39
CA ALA A 204 19.15 -4.06 2.99
C ALA A 204 18.41 -3.15 2.01
N VAL A 205 17.08 -3.25 1.94
CA VAL A 205 16.26 -2.38 1.09
C VAL A 205 15.26 -1.62 1.95
N ILE A 206 15.14 -0.32 1.71
CA ILE A 206 13.98 0.46 2.14
C ILE A 206 13.26 0.97 0.90
N ALA A 207 11.94 0.77 0.83
CA ALA A 207 11.15 1.15 -0.33
C ALA A 207 9.94 2.00 0.06
N GLY A 208 9.75 3.10 -0.65
CA GLY A 208 8.63 4.00 -0.43
C GLY A 208 8.90 5.42 -0.90
N ARG A 209 7.88 6.28 -0.78
CA ARG A 209 8.00 7.69 -1.10
C ARG A 209 9.00 8.36 -0.17
N LEU A 210 9.88 9.20 -0.69
CA LEU A 210 10.81 9.99 0.12
C LEU A 210 10.08 11.22 0.69
N SER A 211 9.34 11.02 1.77
CA SER A 211 8.47 11.99 2.42
C SER A 211 8.62 11.93 3.95
N PRO A 212 8.25 12.97 4.70
CA PRO A 212 8.50 13.07 6.14
C PRO A 212 7.95 11.90 6.95
N GLU A 213 6.76 11.40 6.62
CA GLU A 213 6.10 10.31 7.34
C GLU A 213 6.82 8.96 7.20
N LYS A 214 7.67 8.79 6.17
CA LYS A 214 8.51 7.58 5.98
C LYS A 214 9.81 7.63 6.80
N ALA A 215 10.12 8.79 7.36
CA ALA A 215 11.21 9.02 8.34
C ALA A 215 12.57 8.43 7.95
N HIS A 216 12.97 8.55 6.69
CA HIS A 216 14.30 8.14 6.23
C HIS A 216 15.43 8.84 7.00
N THR A 217 15.16 10.03 7.58
CA THR A 217 16.11 10.72 8.44
C THR A 217 16.47 9.91 9.68
N ILE A 218 15.49 9.22 10.28
CA ILE A 218 15.68 8.33 11.44
C ILE A 218 16.54 7.13 11.04
N LEU A 219 16.32 6.57 9.84
CA LEU A 219 17.16 5.50 9.31
C LEU A 219 18.63 5.97 9.18
N LEU A 220 18.86 7.14 8.57
CA LEU A 220 20.23 7.64 8.39
C LEU A 220 20.93 7.88 9.73
N ASP A 221 20.21 8.38 10.74
CA ASP A 221 20.75 8.54 12.09
C ASP A 221 21.08 7.17 12.73
N ALA A 222 20.20 6.17 12.57
CA ALA A 222 20.44 4.81 13.03
C ALA A 222 21.67 4.17 12.36
N VAL A 223 21.80 4.34 11.03
CA VAL A 223 22.98 3.86 10.27
C VAL A 223 24.27 4.52 10.75
N LYS A 224 24.25 5.82 11.03
CA LYS A 224 25.41 6.54 11.60
C LYS A 224 25.80 5.99 12.97
N MET A 225 24.81 5.68 13.82
CA MET A 225 25.06 5.10 15.15
C MET A 225 25.69 3.71 15.10
N LEU A 226 25.33 2.91 14.10
CA LEU A 226 25.85 1.55 13.93
C LEU A 226 27.32 1.53 13.49
N GLY A 227 27.77 2.56 12.74
CA GLY A 227 29.18 2.69 12.34
C GLY A 227 29.70 1.43 11.65
N ASP A 228 30.84 0.92 12.13
CA ASP A 228 31.56 -0.21 11.54
C ASP A 228 30.80 -1.55 11.61
N LYS A 229 29.75 -1.65 12.45
CA LYS A 229 28.87 -2.83 12.49
C LYS A 229 28.12 -3.06 11.16
N LEU A 230 28.05 -2.03 10.29
CA LEU A 230 27.44 -2.08 8.96
C LEU A 230 28.46 -2.17 7.81
N ASP A 231 29.75 -2.44 8.08
CA ASP A 231 30.78 -2.45 7.03
C ASP A 231 30.46 -3.46 5.91
N ASP A 232 29.81 -4.57 6.24
CA ASP A 232 29.38 -5.59 5.28
C ASP A 232 27.99 -5.36 4.70
N THR A 233 27.34 -4.21 4.97
CA THR A 233 25.94 -3.99 4.58
C THR A 233 25.78 -2.71 3.76
N VAL A 234 25.09 -2.83 2.63
CA VAL A 234 24.67 -1.70 1.80
C VAL A 234 23.14 -1.56 1.90
N ILE A 235 22.69 -0.32 2.06
CA ILE A 235 21.27 0.01 2.15
C ILE A 235 20.84 0.71 0.85
N LEU A 236 19.94 0.06 0.11
CA LEU A 236 19.34 0.58 -1.11
C LEU A 236 18.05 1.34 -0.76
N ILE A 237 18.03 2.62 -1.06
CA ILE A 237 16.89 3.52 -0.79
C ILE A 237 16.08 3.65 -2.09
N CYS A 238 15.02 2.86 -2.21
CA CYS A 238 14.19 2.76 -3.40
C CYS A 238 12.98 3.68 -3.31
N GLY A 239 12.94 4.71 -4.13
CA GLY A 239 11.84 5.66 -4.17
C GLY A 239 12.28 7.06 -4.57
N ASP A 240 11.29 7.95 -4.65
CA ASP A 240 11.49 9.37 -4.90
C ASP A 240 10.48 10.20 -4.09
N GLY A 241 10.70 11.49 -3.97
CA GLY A 241 9.78 12.38 -3.25
C GLY A 241 10.40 13.69 -2.82
N SER A 242 9.59 14.49 -2.15
CA SER A 242 9.96 15.87 -1.76
C SER A 242 11.18 15.97 -0.82
N SER A 243 11.49 14.90 -0.08
CA SER A 243 12.61 14.89 0.86
C SER A 243 13.94 14.44 0.23
N ARG A 244 13.96 14.05 -1.06
CA ARG A 244 15.16 13.46 -1.68
C ARG A 244 16.42 14.29 -1.52
N GLY A 245 16.40 15.56 -1.94
CA GLY A 245 17.58 16.41 -1.89
C GLY A 245 18.12 16.59 -0.47
N MET A 246 17.24 16.76 0.52
CA MET A 246 17.61 16.86 1.93
C MET A 246 18.23 15.55 2.45
N LEU A 247 17.72 14.40 2.02
CA LEU A 247 18.25 13.09 2.42
C LEU A 247 19.62 12.80 1.79
N GLU A 248 19.81 13.12 0.51
CA GLU A 248 21.10 12.99 -0.18
C GLU A 248 22.18 13.87 0.46
N GLU A 249 21.84 15.10 0.86
CA GLU A 249 22.75 15.99 1.59
C GLU A 249 23.08 15.43 2.98
N LYS A 250 22.08 14.88 3.68
CA LYS A 250 22.30 14.25 4.99
C LYS A 250 23.22 13.03 4.88
N VAL A 251 23.08 12.19 3.85
CA VAL A 251 23.98 11.05 3.59
C VAL A 251 25.43 11.51 3.44
N LYS A 252 25.68 12.57 2.64
CA LYS A 252 27.02 13.16 2.47
C LYS A 252 27.57 13.71 3.79
N THR A 253 26.78 14.51 4.50
CA THR A 253 27.20 15.12 5.78
C THR A 253 27.56 14.08 6.85
N LEU A 254 26.84 12.96 6.88
CA LEU A 254 27.08 11.86 7.81
C LEU A 254 28.22 10.92 7.36
N GLY A 255 28.74 11.07 6.13
CA GLY A 255 29.76 10.19 5.56
C GLY A 255 29.24 8.79 5.26
N LEU A 256 27.99 8.67 4.77
CA LEU A 256 27.32 7.39 4.52
C LEU A 256 27.19 7.05 3.03
N SER A 257 27.88 7.78 2.13
CA SER A 257 27.74 7.64 0.68
C SER A 257 28.06 6.24 0.15
N ASP A 258 28.97 5.52 0.80
CA ASP A 258 29.37 4.16 0.41
C ASP A 258 28.41 3.10 0.95
N ARG A 259 27.48 3.46 1.87
CA ARG A 259 26.57 2.54 2.57
C ARG A 259 25.11 2.76 2.20
N CYS A 260 24.72 3.98 1.82
CA CYS A 260 23.35 4.35 1.51
C CYS A 260 23.25 4.84 0.06
N ILE A 261 22.63 4.04 -0.79
CA ILE A 261 22.53 4.29 -2.24
C ILE A 261 21.09 4.60 -2.60
N PHE A 262 20.84 5.79 -3.17
CA PHE A 262 19.53 6.15 -3.72
C PHE A 262 19.36 5.56 -5.12
N THR A 263 18.41 4.65 -5.27
CA THR A 263 18.13 4.00 -6.56
C THR A 263 17.15 4.78 -7.44
N GLY A 264 16.48 5.80 -6.85
CA GLY A 264 15.34 6.47 -7.47
C GLY A 264 14.06 5.64 -7.43
N PHE A 265 13.03 6.12 -8.12
CA PHE A 265 11.77 5.37 -8.28
C PHE A 265 11.99 4.12 -9.13
N ARG A 266 11.54 2.96 -8.64
CA ARG A 266 11.71 1.67 -9.31
C ARG A 266 10.35 1.04 -9.62
N ARG A 267 10.18 0.56 -10.86
CA ARG A 267 9.01 -0.25 -11.26
C ARG A 267 9.27 -1.76 -11.13
N ASP A 268 10.52 -2.16 -11.06
CA ASP A 268 11.03 -3.53 -10.97
C ASP A 268 11.33 -3.96 -9.54
N MET A 269 10.54 -3.52 -8.58
CA MET A 269 10.74 -3.80 -7.15
C MET A 269 10.86 -5.29 -6.81
N GLU A 270 10.26 -6.17 -7.62
CA GLU A 270 10.41 -7.62 -7.47
C GLU A 270 11.88 -8.04 -7.51
N THR A 271 12.68 -7.46 -8.42
CA THR A 271 14.12 -7.70 -8.51
C THR A 271 14.84 -7.32 -7.21
N PHE A 272 14.45 -6.20 -6.60
CA PHE A 272 15.04 -5.76 -5.33
C PHE A 272 14.63 -6.66 -4.16
N TYR A 273 13.35 -7.07 -4.09
CA TYR A 273 12.88 -8.01 -3.06
C TYR A 273 13.57 -9.37 -3.17
N GLN A 274 13.84 -9.86 -4.36
CA GLN A 274 14.59 -11.11 -4.57
C GLN A 274 16.07 -10.94 -4.20
N ALA A 275 16.68 -9.81 -4.56
CA ALA A 275 18.11 -9.54 -4.35
C ALA A 275 18.49 -9.30 -2.89
N MET A 276 17.63 -8.62 -2.11
CA MET A 276 17.94 -8.20 -0.75
C MET A 276 18.03 -9.36 0.23
N ASP A 277 18.73 -9.14 1.32
CA ASP A 277 18.77 -10.04 2.47
C ASP A 277 17.64 -9.74 3.46
N PHE A 278 17.36 -8.45 3.71
CA PHE A 278 16.26 -8.02 4.56
C PHE A 278 15.74 -6.64 4.16
N MET A 279 14.55 -6.31 4.65
CA MET A 279 13.94 -5.00 4.44
C MET A 279 13.97 -4.15 5.70
N ILE A 280 14.05 -2.83 5.54
CA ILE A 280 13.90 -1.86 6.63
C ILE A 280 12.68 -0.98 6.34
N LEU A 281 11.87 -0.68 7.36
CA LEU A 281 10.81 0.30 7.33
C LEU A 281 10.91 1.20 8.56
N SER A 282 11.15 2.50 8.35
CA SER A 282 11.35 3.50 9.42
C SER A 282 10.14 4.42 9.66
N SER A 283 8.99 4.12 9.06
CA SER A 283 7.82 4.99 9.00
C SER A 283 7.29 5.43 10.37
N LEU A 284 6.71 6.63 10.42
CA LEU A 284 6.00 7.16 11.61
C LEU A 284 4.53 6.77 11.62
N THR A 285 3.96 6.48 10.46
CA THR A 285 2.56 6.08 10.33
C THR A 285 2.35 5.23 9.07
N GLU A 286 1.54 4.20 9.19
CA GLU A 286 1.13 3.32 8.10
C GLU A 286 -0.33 2.88 8.28
N GLY A 287 -0.97 2.48 7.19
CA GLY A 287 -2.18 1.69 7.26
C GLY A 287 -1.82 0.20 7.45
N LEU A 288 -1.49 -0.45 6.33
CA LEU A 288 -0.76 -1.73 6.25
C LEU A 288 0.14 -1.65 5.00
N PRO A 289 1.47 -1.49 5.15
CA PRO A 289 2.37 -1.19 4.04
C PRO A 289 2.56 -2.40 3.13
N LEU A 290 2.29 -2.23 1.83
CA LEU A 290 2.44 -3.30 0.83
C LEU A 290 3.88 -3.78 0.71
N VAL A 291 4.84 -2.87 0.80
CA VAL A 291 6.27 -3.20 0.70
C VAL A 291 6.71 -4.22 1.76
N VAL A 292 6.10 -4.19 2.95
CA VAL A 292 6.32 -5.21 4.00
C VAL A 292 5.75 -6.54 3.56
N LEU A 293 4.50 -6.58 3.07
CA LEU A 293 3.88 -7.81 2.59
C LEU A 293 4.66 -8.40 1.42
N GLU A 294 5.12 -7.56 0.49
CA GLU A 294 5.91 -7.97 -0.67
C GLU A 294 7.28 -8.53 -0.28
N ALA A 295 7.98 -7.90 0.67
CA ALA A 295 9.23 -8.43 1.22
C ALA A 295 9.03 -9.81 1.86
N MET A 296 8.01 -9.93 2.71
CA MET A 296 7.68 -11.18 3.40
C MET A 296 7.22 -12.27 2.43
N ALA A 297 6.51 -11.91 1.34
CA ALA A 297 6.14 -12.85 0.26
C ALA A 297 7.35 -13.36 -0.53
N ASN A 298 8.48 -12.63 -0.49
CA ASN A 298 9.77 -13.07 -1.02
C ASN A 298 10.64 -13.77 0.05
N ALA A 299 10.03 -14.16 1.17
CA ALA A 299 10.71 -14.79 2.31
C ALA A 299 11.88 -13.96 2.86
N LYS A 300 11.70 -12.63 2.89
CA LYS A 300 12.70 -11.71 3.46
C LYS A 300 12.21 -11.20 4.82
N PRO A 301 13.02 -11.33 5.89
CA PRO A 301 12.69 -10.73 7.16
C PRO A 301 12.67 -9.21 7.06
N VAL A 302 11.87 -8.57 7.90
CA VAL A 302 11.69 -7.12 7.91
C VAL A 302 12.04 -6.55 9.28
N VAL A 303 12.85 -5.50 9.31
CA VAL A 303 13.04 -4.63 10.49
C VAL A 303 12.12 -3.42 10.32
N SER A 304 11.11 -3.29 11.16
CA SER A 304 10.09 -2.26 10.98
C SER A 304 9.74 -1.56 12.28
N THR A 305 9.43 -0.28 12.16
CA THR A 305 8.74 0.45 13.23
C THR A 305 7.35 -0.14 13.48
N ALA A 306 6.97 -0.24 14.76
CA ALA A 306 5.68 -0.79 15.20
C ALA A 306 4.54 0.23 15.03
N VAL A 307 4.17 0.53 13.77
CA VAL A 307 3.15 1.54 13.42
C VAL A 307 2.00 0.94 12.60
N GLY A 308 0.80 1.47 12.80
CA GLY A 308 -0.40 1.04 12.06
C GLY A 308 -0.61 -0.46 12.11
N GLY A 309 -0.86 -1.07 10.96
CA GLY A 309 -1.08 -2.52 10.81
C GLY A 309 0.20 -3.37 10.80
N VAL A 310 1.41 -2.78 10.93
CA VAL A 310 2.66 -3.55 10.92
C VAL A 310 2.72 -4.62 12.01
N PRO A 311 2.32 -4.35 13.28
CA PRO A 311 2.29 -5.38 14.34
C PRO A 311 1.24 -6.49 14.10
N GLU A 312 0.34 -6.33 13.13
CA GLU A 312 -0.62 -7.37 12.74
C GLU A 312 0.00 -8.41 11.79
N VAL A 313 1.20 -8.11 11.23
CA VAL A 313 1.90 -8.93 10.25
C VAL A 313 3.28 -9.37 10.74
N ILE A 314 3.98 -8.52 11.48
CA ILE A 314 5.30 -8.85 12.02
C ILE A 314 5.15 -9.24 13.50
N GLU A 315 5.61 -10.45 13.82
CA GLU A 315 5.84 -10.95 15.17
C GLU A 315 7.34 -10.90 15.47
N ASP A 316 7.72 -10.10 16.49
CA ASP A 316 9.12 -9.80 16.82
C ASP A 316 9.95 -11.07 17.11
N GLY A 317 11.05 -11.25 16.38
CA GLY A 317 11.95 -12.39 16.50
C GLY A 317 11.43 -13.71 15.88
N VAL A 318 10.23 -13.73 15.29
CA VAL A 318 9.62 -14.91 14.67
C VAL A 318 9.63 -14.82 13.14
N ASN A 319 9.24 -13.69 12.56
CA ASN A 319 9.20 -13.47 11.11
C ASN A 319 9.79 -12.10 10.69
N GLY A 320 10.30 -11.34 11.64
CA GLY A 320 10.92 -10.02 11.49
C GLY A 320 11.23 -9.41 12.84
N TYR A 321 11.51 -8.12 12.85
CA TYR A 321 11.85 -7.36 14.06
C TYR A 321 11.02 -6.09 14.15
N LEU A 322 10.44 -5.84 15.31
CA LEU A 322 9.69 -4.62 15.61
C LEU A 322 10.53 -3.67 16.48
N VAL A 323 10.50 -2.39 16.13
CA VAL A 323 11.19 -1.32 16.85
C VAL A 323 10.25 -0.15 17.13
N GLN A 324 10.62 0.70 18.11
CA GLN A 324 9.82 1.88 18.43
C GLN A 324 9.90 2.92 17.30
N PRO A 325 8.77 3.54 16.92
CA PRO A 325 8.77 4.61 15.93
C PRO A 325 9.41 5.88 16.47
N ASN A 326 9.93 6.71 15.57
CA ASN A 326 10.58 7.98 15.87
C ASN A 326 11.77 7.87 16.84
N ASP A 327 12.47 6.73 16.82
CA ASP A 327 13.62 6.45 17.67
C ASP A 327 14.75 5.79 16.87
N ALA A 328 15.80 6.58 16.57
CA ALA A 328 16.95 6.10 15.82
C ALA A 328 17.76 5.03 16.59
N LYS A 329 17.78 5.07 17.93
CA LYS A 329 18.47 4.06 18.75
C LYS A 329 17.72 2.74 18.69
N SER A 330 16.39 2.77 18.78
CA SER A 330 15.56 1.59 18.66
C SER A 330 15.70 0.97 17.26
N LEU A 331 15.71 1.78 16.20
CA LEU A 331 15.91 1.30 14.84
C LEU A 331 17.32 0.72 14.64
N ALA A 332 18.36 1.37 15.16
CA ALA A 332 19.72 0.85 15.14
C ALA A 332 19.83 -0.51 15.86
N SER A 333 19.23 -0.64 17.05
CA SER A 333 19.18 -1.93 17.77
C SER A 333 18.46 -3.01 16.97
N GLY A 334 17.35 -2.70 16.29
CA GLY A 334 16.63 -3.66 15.44
C GLY A 334 17.48 -4.11 14.25
N ILE A 335 18.18 -3.19 13.58
CA ILE A 335 19.08 -3.50 12.47
C ILE A 335 20.26 -4.34 12.96
N GLU A 336 20.85 -3.99 14.12
CA GLU A 336 21.95 -4.77 14.73
C GLU A 336 21.51 -6.19 15.07
N ARG A 337 20.32 -6.37 15.65
CA ARG A 337 19.73 -7.70 15.89
C ARG A 337 19.61 -8.49 14.60
N ALA A 338 19.05 -7.89 13.55
CA ALA A 338 18.91 -8.53 12.26
C ALA A 338 20.25 -9.01 11.70
N ILE A 339 21.28 -8.19 11.74
CA ILE A 339 22.63 -8.54 11.24
C ILE A 339 23.25 -9.66 12.07
N SER A 340 23.10 -9.61 13.40
CA SER A 340 23.62 -10.63 14.31
C SER A 340 22.90 -11.97 14.14
N ASP A 341 21.60 -11.94 13.84
CA ASP A 341 20.76 -13.12 13.63
C ASP A 341 20.76 -13.61 12.16
N PHE A 342 21.72 -13.18 11.34
CA PHE A 342 21.74 -13.48 9.89
C PHE A 342 21.62 -14.97 9.56
N ALA A 343 22.20 -15.83 10.38
CA ALA A 343 22.06 -17.30 10.25
C ALA A 343 20.60 -17.79 10.39
N ARG A 344 19.71 -17.00 11.00
CA ARG A 344 18.29 -17.33 11.17
C ARG A 344 17.39 -16.76 10.07
N PHE A 345 17.95 -16.01 9.11
CA PHE A 345 17.15 -15.34 8.07
C PHE A 345 16.32 -16.31 7.23
N GLU A 346 16.81 -17.50 6.96
CA GLU A 346 16.03 -18.52 6.25
C GLU A 346 14.79 -18.95 7.06
N THR A 347 14.93 -19.14 8.37
CA THR A 347 13.80 -19.49 9.26
C THR A 347 12.81 -18.33 9.36
N LEU A 348 13.30 -17.11 9.65
CA LEU A 348 12.45 -15.90 9.74
C LEU A 348 11.72 -15.63 8.42
N GLY A 349 12.42 -15.75 7.30
CA GLY A 349 11.85 -15.57 5.98
C GLY A 349 10.82 -16.64 5.62
N THR A 350 11.05 -17.90 6.00
CA THR A 350 10.09 -18.98 5.80
C THR A 350 8.81 -18.75 6.62
N ASN A 351 8.94 -18.32 7.86
CA ASN A 351 7.80 -17.96 8.70
C ASN A 351 7.03 -16.77 8.11
N ALA A 352 7.74 -15.74 7.63
CA ALA A 352 7.17 -14.60 6.95
C ALA A 352 6.36 -15.01 5.71
N TYR A 353 6.96 -15.81 4.83
CA TYR A 353 6.31 -16.31 3.61
C TYR A 353 5.06 -17.14 3.93
N SER A 354 5.14 -18.04 4.90
CA SER A 354 4.01 -18.90 5.32
C SER A 354 2.84 -18.06 5.80
N LEU A 355 3.10 -17.06 6.65
CA LEU A 355 2.07 -16.13 7.14
C LEU A 355 1.39 -15.37 5.98
N ILE A 356 2.19 -14.84 5.03
CA ILE A 356 1.63 -14.10 3.89
C ILE A 356 0.76 -15.02 3.02
N LYS A 357 1.23 -16.24 2.74
CA LYS A 357 0.49 -17.23 1.95
C LYS A 357 -0.86 -17.58 2.60
N GLU A 358 -0.88 -17.75 3.91
CA GLU A 358 -2.04 -18.19 4.66
C GLU A 358 -3.06 -17.09 4.93
N LYS A 359 -2.62 -15.82 5.09
CA LYS A 359 -3.51 -14.75 5.58
C LYS A 359 -3.58 -13.50 4.72
N PHE A 360 -2.56 -13.22 3.89
CA PHE A 360 -2.41 -11.96 3.17
C PHE A 360 -2.24 -12.14 1.66
N SER A 361 -2.65 -13.29 1.11
CA SER A 361 -2.69 -13.53 -0.34
C SER A 361 -3.90 -12.84 -0.97
N PHE A 362 -3.78 -12.47 -2.24
CA PHE A 362 -4.92 -11.89 -2.99
C PHE A 362 -6.13 -12.82 -3.04
N THR A 363 -5.96 -14.14 -3.06
CA THR A 363 -7.07 -15.09 -3.03
C THR A 363 -7.93 -14.91 -1.77
N ILE A 364 -7.30 -14.87 -0.60
CA ILE A 364 -8.00 -14.68 0.69
C ILE A 364 -8.62 -13.28 0.78
N HIS A 365 -7.90 -12.28 0.29
CA HIS A 365 -8.40 -10.91 0.24
C HIS A 365 -9.66 -10.80 -0.62
N ALA A 366 -9.63 -11.37 -1.82
CA ALA A 366 -10.76 -11.33 -2.74
C ALA A 366 -11.99 -12.06 -2.18
N GLU A 367 -11.79 -13.22 -1.55
CA GLU A 367 -12.88 -13.95 -0.89
C GLU A 367 -13.57 -13.08 0.17
N LYS A 368 -12.79 -12.45 1.07
CA LYS A 368 -13.34 -11.55 2.09
C LYS A 368 -14.10 -10.37 1.49
N ILE A 369 -13.55 -9.73 0.46
CA ILE A 369 -14.18 -8.58 -0.19
C ILE A 369 -15.48 -9.01 -0.90
N GLN A 370 -15.49 -10.13 -1.60
CA GLN A 370 -16.68 -10.63 -2.30
C GLN A 370 -17.80 -11.03 -1.32
N ASN A 371 -17.47 -11.57 -0.16
CA ASN A 371 -18.44 -11.82 0.91
C ASN A 371 -19.07 -10.51 1.41
N ILE A 372 -18.28 -9.43 1.51
CA ILE A 372 -18.79 -8.09 1.87
C ILE A 372 -19.70 -7.56 0.76
N TYR A 373 -19.36 -7.74 -0.52
CA TYR A 373 -20.25 -7.35 -1.62
C TYR A 373 -21.60 -8.05 -1.54
N SER A 374 -21.62 -9.37 -1.35
CA SER A 374 -22.86 -10.14 -1.17
C SER A 374 -23.67 -9.59 -0.01
N GLU A 375 -23.05 -9.41 1.16
CA GLU A 375 -23.71 -8.90 2.34
C GLU A 375 -24.36 -7.51 2.14
N VAL A 376 -23.63 -6.59 1.47
CA VAL A 376 -24.11 -5.22 1.24
C VAL A 376 -25.23 -5.18 0.21
N LEU A 377 -25.16 -6.04 -0.81
CA LEU A 377 -26.17 -6.13 -1.86
C LEU A 377 -27.47 -6.78 -1.36
N ASP A 378 -27.35 -7.85 -0.55
CA ASP A 378 -28.50 -8.60 -0.01
C ASP A 378 -29.29 -7.79 1.02
N ASN A 379 -28.64 -6.94 1.82
CA ASN A 379 -29.29 -6.11 2.83
C ASN A 379 -30.17 -4.97 2.24
N ARG A 380 -30.23 -4.82 0.93
CA ARG A 380 -31.06 -3.82 0.24
C ARG A 380 -32.12 -4.43 -0.70
N THR A 381 -32.16 -5.75 -0.82
CA THR A 381 -33.28 -6.48 -1.45
C THR A 381 -34.36 -6.78 -0.45
#